data_ea3971704e807c91c247b097e035d98f
#
_entry.id   ea3971704e807c91c247b097e035d98f
#
_cell.length_a   1.000
_cell.length_b   1.000
_cell.length_c   1.000
_cell.angle_alpha   90.00
_cell.angle_beta   90.00
_cell.angle_gamma   90.00
#
_symmetry.space_group_name_H-M   'P 1'
#
loop_
_entity.id
_entity.type
_entity.pdbx_description
1 polymer ?
#
loop_
_entity_poly.entity_id
_entity_poly.type
_entity_poly.pdbx_seq_one_letter_code
_entity_poly.pdbx_strand_id
1 'polypeptide(L)'
;MSHDQNFKNLIVDYPHQAIHFFAAVEAQAVDAGARILPIREEQLKERLGERFRELDVPLLVEWPDGRRAALLFVFEEETEPARFSIHRLAHYCLDLAELYATDRVVPVVIFLHPGAFPTRLALGSETRTYLDFRYLACALKQIPARDHLHSPNLVARLNLPNMAYAPADKLLVYAQAVRGLIDLEPSTEKRLKYLDFVDIYADLDDNERQLYTQLYPHEVATMSGFAQRFLEKGREEGMQQGMQQGMQQGMQQGMQQGMQRGEARILTAQLRLRFGELPAAIAQRIETADAETLLRWSERVLTAKTLDEIVAD
;
A
#
# COMPACT_ATOMS: atom_id res chain seq x y z
N MET A 1 -10.65 5.29 -3.22
CA MET A 1 -10.04 4.96 -1.90
C MET A 1 -10.85 5.68 -0.84
N SER A 2 -11.02 5.11 0.35
CA SER A 2 -11.68 5.82 1.45
C SER A 2 -10.77 6.94 1.97
N HIS A 3 -11.35 8.01 2.52
CA HIS A 3 -10.59 9.11 3.12
C HIS A 3 -9.63 8.63 4.21
N ASP A 4 -10.09 7.70 5.05
CA ASP A 4 -9.30 7.03 6.08
C ASP A 4 -8.02 6.40 5.52
N GLN A 5 -8.10 5.64 4.42
CA GLN A 5 -6.94 5.02 3.81
C GLN A 5 -5.93 6.05 3.26
N ASN A 6 -6.40 7.21 2.80
CA ASN A 6 -5.53 8.27 2.31
C ASN A 6 -4.69 8.87 3.44
N PHE A 7 -5.29 9.13 4.61
CA PHE A 7 -4.54 9.61 5.78
C PHE A 7 -3.62 8.56 6.37
N LYS A 8 -4.05 7.30 6.44
CA LYS A 8 -3.18 6.17 6.84
C LYS A 8 -1.93 6.12 5.97
N ASN A 9 -2.11 6.17 4.65
CA ASN A 9 -0.98 6.19 3.72
C ASN A 9 -0.06 7.40 3.93
N LEU A 10 -0.63 8.59 4.14
CA LEU A 10 0.13 9.83 4.36
C LEU A 10 1.03 9.73 5.60
N ILE A 11 0.48 9.25 6.71
CA ILE A 11 1.22 9.10 7.97
C ILE A 11 2.31 8.03 7.85
N VAL A 12 2.02 6.92 7.18
CA VAL A 12 2.99 5.82 6.97
C VAL A 12 4.11 6.23 6.02
N ASP A 13 3.79 6.96 4.94
CA ASP A 13 4.80 7.40 3.96
C ASP A 13 5.68 8.54 4.48
N TYR A 14 5.19 9.39 5.41
CA TYR A 14 5.88 10.55 5.95
C TYR A 14 5.79 10.65 7.48
N PRO A 15 6.19 9.62 8.23
CA PRO A 15 5.92 9.54 9.67
C PRO A 15 6.58 10.67 10.47
N HIS A 16 7.81 11.07 10.16
CA HIS A 16 8.46 12.23 10.80
C HIS A 16 7.70 13.53 10.58
N GLN A 17 7.29 13.79 9.34
CA GLN A 17 6.57 15.01 8.99
C GLN A 17 5.16 15.01 9.59
N ALA A 18 4.51 13.82 9.65
CA ALA A 18 3.20 13.66 10.30
C ALA A 18 3.27 13.96 11.80
N ILE A 19 4.28 13.45 12.52
CA ILE A 19 4.48 13.77 13.93
C ILE A 19 4.72 15.27 14.13
N HIS A 20 5.59 15.86 13.32
CA HIS A 20 5.88 17.31 13.39
C HIS A 20 4.67 18.19 13.09
N PHE A 21 3.71 17.73 12.31
CA PHE A 21 2.52 18.51 11.99
C PHE A 21 1.36 18.21 12.93
N PHE A 22 0.99 16.95 13.13
CA PHE A 22 -0.19 16.57 13.90
C PHE A 22 0.07 16.52 15.42
N ALA A 23 1.32 16.30 15.83
CA ALA A 23 1.73 16.16 17.23
C ALA A 23 2.96 17.02 17.55
N ALA A 24 2.96 18.28 17.13
CA ALA A 24 4.10 19.20 17.21
C ALA A 24 4.72 19.32 18.62
N VAL A 25 3.90 19.22 19.66
CA VAL A 25 4.37 19.25 21.06
C VAL A 25 5.27 18.07 21.38
N GLU A 26 4.96 16.88 20.85
CA GLU A 26 5.73 15.65 21.06
C GLU A 26 6.90 15.52 20.10
N ALA A 27 6.84 16.18 18.94
CA ALA A 27 7.87 16.14 17.92
C ALA A 27 9.25 16.58 18.42
N GLN A 28 9.28 17.51 19.41
CA GLN A 28 10.54 17.98 20.02
C GLN A 28 11.31 16.88 20.76
N ALA A 29 10.61 15.84 21.23
CA ALA A 29 11.20 14.69 21.89
C ALA A 29 11.68 13.61 20.91
N VAL A 30 11.30 13.70 19.62
CA VAL A 30 11.69 12.76 18.57
C VAL A 30 12.87 13.34 17.80
N ASP A 31 14.06 13.04 18.29
CA ASP A 31 15.30 13.51 17.67
C ASP A 31 15.66 12.73 16.38
N ALA A 32 16.69 13.19 15.67
CA ALA A 32 17.13 12.57 14.41
C ALA A 32 17.70 11.14 14.58
N GLY A 33 18.00 10.71 15.80
CA GLY A 33 18.48 9.36 16.10
C GLY A 33 17.34 8.36 16.34
N ALA A 34 16.11 8.84 16.53
CA ALA A 34 14.96 7.98 16.76
C ALA A 34 14.49 7.30 15.46
N ARG A 35 14.16 6.01 15.55
CA ARG A 35 13.54 5.24 14.46
C ARG A 35 12.03 5.28 14.64
N ILE A 36 11.32 5.61 13.58
CA ILE A 36 9.86 5.59 13.56
C ILE A 36 9.42 4.42 12.67
N LEU A 37 8.68 3.49 13.26
CA LEU A 37 8.24 2.26 12.62
C LEU A 37 6.71 2.22 12.61
N PRO A 38 6.06 2.17 11.45
CA PRO A 38 4.65 1.86 11.38
C PRO A 38 4.39 0.45 11.89
N ILE A 39 3.44 0.30 12.79
CA ILE A 39 3.07 -0.99 13.35
C ILE A 39 2.01 -1.61 12.43
N ARG A 40 2.28 -2.82 11.92
CA ARG A 40 1.37 -3.54 11.03
C ARG A 40 0.25 -4.19 11.81
N GLU A 41 -0.95 -4.19 11.24
CA GLU A 41 -2.13 -4.82 11.84
C GLU A 41 -1.91 -6.31 12.14
N GLU A 42 -1.21 -7.04 11.27
CA GLU A 42 -0.92 -8.46 11.46
C GLU A 42 -0.12 -8.70 12.75
N GLN A 43 0.85 -7.82 13.05
CA GLN A 43 1.64 -7.91 14.27
C GLN A 43 0.80 -7.65 15.52
N LEU A 44 -0.18 -6.75 15.42
CA LEU A 44 -1.12 -6.49 16.52
C LEU A 44 -2.09 -7.65 16.72
N LYS A 45 -2.65 -8.20 15.63
CA LYS A 45 -3.52 -9.38 15.67
C LYS A 45 -2.83 -10.58 16.29
N GLU A 46 -1.59 -10.87 15.90
CA GLU A 46 -0.80 -11.97 16.42
C GLU A 46 -0.55 -11.85 17.93
N ARG A 47 -0.28 -10.62 18.41
CA ARG A 47 0.09 -10.37 19.82
C ARG A 47 -1.09 -10.14 20.74
N LEU A 48 -2.14 -9.45 20.28
CA LEU A 48 -3.32 -9.12 21.09
C LEU A 48 -4.40 -10.20 21.01
N GLY A 49 -4.39 -11.06 19.97
CA GLY A 49 -5.37 -12.13 19.80
C GLY A 49 -6.80 -11.60 19.81
N GLU A 50 -7.65 -12.16 20.70
CA GLU A 50 -9.05 -11.73 20.83
C GLU A 50 -9.23 -10.29 21.34
N ARG A 51 -8.19 -9.70 21.95
CA ARG A 51 -8.19 -8.29 22.38
C ARG A 51 -7.87 -7.32 21.23
N PHE A 52 -7.49 -7.85 20.04
CA PHE A 52 -7.19 -7.01 18.90
C PHE A 52 -8.38 -6.14 18.53
N ARG A 53 -8.11 -4.86 18.36
CA ARG A 53 -9.04 -3.87 17.86
C ARG A 53 -8.38 -3.20 16.68
N GLU A 54 -9.17 -2.87 15.68
CA GLU A 54 -8.67 -2.15 14.52
C GLU A 54 -8.14 -0.78 14.97
N LEU A 55 -6.82 -0.60 14.81
CA LEU A 55 -6.13 0.65 15.12
C LEU A 55 -5.90 1.40 13.82
N ASP A 56 -6.05 2.72 13.84
CA ASP A 56 -5.91 3.51 12.61
C ASP A 56 -4.46 3.53 12.14
N VAL A 57 -3.56 4.25 12.80
CA VAL A 57 -2.13 4.29 12.45
C VAL A 57 -1.27 4.32 13.70
N PRO A 58 -0.94 3.20 14.30
CA PRO A 58 0.02 3.17 15.39
C PRO A 58 1.45 3.26 14.84
N LEU A 59 2.24 4.18 15.42
CA LEU A 59 3.67 4.34 15.16
C LEU A 59 4.45 3.99 16.43
N LEU A 60 5.50 3.20 16.28
CA LEU A 60 6.48 2.95 17.34
C LEU A 60 7.69 3.82 17.12
N VAL A 61 8.07 4.62 18.12
CA VAL A 61 9.30 5.41 18.14
C VAL A 61 10.28 4.71 19.07
N GLU A 62 11.45 4.37 18.53
CA GLU A 62 12.54 3.72 19.26
C GLU A 62 13.77 4.61 19.24
N TRP A 63 14.37 4.88 20.39
CA TRP A 63 15.62 5.60 20.53
C TRP A 63 16.81 4.64 20.65
N PRO A 64 18.03 5.08 20.30
CA PRO A 64 19.23 4.25 20.39
C PRO A 64 19.55 3.74 21.80
N ASP A 65 19.06 4.42 22.83
CA ASP A 65 19.21 4.03 24.25
C ASP A 65 18.19 2.97 24.71
N GLY A 66 17.34 2.47 23.80
CA GLY A 66 16.34 1.45 24.08
C GLY A 66 15.01 1.99 24.61
N ARG A 67 14.87 3.31 24.78
CA ARG A 67 13.55 3.90 25.11
C ARG A 67 12.57 3.71 23.96
N ARG A 68 11.31 3.57 24.28
CA ARG A 68 10.20 3.41 23.32
C ARG A 68 9.06 4.34 23.66
N ALA A 69 8.38 4.84 22.63
CA ALA A 69 7.10 5.52 22.74
C ALA A 69 6.19 5.04 21.62
N ALA A 70 4.93 4.81 21.92
CA ALA A 70 3.90 4.53 20.94
C ALA A 70 3.10 5.81 20.66
N LEU A 71 3.02 6.23 19.38
CA LEU A 71 2.13 7.27 18.94
C LEU A 71 0.98 6.63 18.19
N LEU A 72 -0.23 6.85 18.66
CA LEU A 72 -1.45 6.36 18.03
C LEU A 72 -2.14 7.51 17.33
N PHE A 73 -2.14 7.49 16.01
CA PHE A 73 -2.95 8.39 15.20
C PHE A 73 -4.31 7.77 14.94
N VAL A 74 -5.36 8.45 15.37
CA VAL A 74 -6.75 8.13 15.08
C VAL A 74 -7.31 9.21 14.17
N PHE A 75 -7.97 8.76 13.12
CA PHE A 75 -8.54 9.62 12.11
C PHE A 75 -10.07 9.68 12.27
N GLU A 76 -10.61 10.85 12.51
CA GLU A 76 -12.05 11.07 12.66
C GLU A 76 -12.58 11.95 11.54
N GLU A 77 -13.26 11.31 10.60
CA GLU A 77 -13.92 11.93 9.46
C GLU A 77 -15.37 12.37 9.79
N GLU A 78 -15.91 11.81 10.87
CA GLU A 78 -17.31 11.96 11.21
C GLU A 78 -17.65 13.41 11.62
N THR A 79 -18.75 13.89 11.07
CA THR A 79 -19.34 15.19 11.46
C THR A 79 -20.10 15.09 12.77
N GLU A 80 -20.47 13.88 13.20
CA GLU A 80 -21.22 13.63 14.42
C GLU A 80 -20.30 13.29 15.58
N PRO A 81 -20.18 14.17 16.60
CA PRO A 81 -19.35 13.92 17.78
C PRO A 81 -19.72 12.64 18.55
N ALA A 82 -20.96 12.15 18.37
CA ALA A 82 -21.47 10.95 19.03
C ALA A 82 -20.78 9.66 18.56
N ARG A 83 -20.12 9.65 17.40
CA ARG A 83 -19.42 8.47 16.88
C ARG A 83 -17.97 8.38 17.36
N PHE A 84 -17.34 9.49 17.72
CA PHE A 84 -16.02 9.47 18.34
C PHE A 84 -16.12 8.91 19.77
N SER A 85 -15.36 7.88 20.07
CA SER A 85 -15.33 7.26 21.39
C SER A 85 -13.97 7.43 22.08
N ILE A 86 -13.90 8.40 23.00
CA ILE A 86 -12.72 8.60 23.85
C ILE A 86 -12.41 7.35 24.72
N HIS A 87 -13.42 6.53 25.05
CA HIS A 87 -13.23 5.27 25.76
C HIS A 87 -12.47 4.25 24.88
N ARG A 88 -12.86 4.12 23.59
CA ARG A 88 -12.19 3.27 22.64
C ARG A 88 -10.73 3.69 22.47
N LEU A 89 -10.48 5.00 22.33
CA LEU A 89 -9.12 5.54 22.23
C LEU A 89 -8.28 5.20 23.49
N ALA A 90 -8.85 5.33 24.69
CA ALA A 90 -8.16 4.99 25.94
C ALA A 90 -7.81 3.49 25.98
N HIS A 91 -8.70 2.61 25.54
CA HIS A 91 -8.39 1.16 25.45
C HIS A 91 -7.24 0.89 24.49
N TYR A 92 -7.20 1.53 23.31
CA TYR A 92 -6.09 1.38 22.37
C TYR A 92 -4.76 1.78 22.99
N CYS A 93 -4.74 2.88 23.75
CA CYS A 93 -3.51 3.33 24.43
C CYS A 93 -3.04 2.31 25.48
N LEU A 94 -3.94 1.70 26.24
CA LEU A 94 -3.60 0.66 27.22
C LEU A 94 -3.07 -0.60 26.53
N ASP A 95 -3.70 -1.04 25.45
CA ASP A 95 -3.24 -2.18 24.66
C ASP A 95 -1.83 -1.96 24.11
N LEU A 96 -1.54 -0.76 23.57
CA LEU A 96 -0.20 -0.41 23.08
C LEU A 96 0.83 -0.30 24.20
N ALA A 97 0.45 0.28 25.36
CA ALA A 97 1.33 0.40 26.52
C ALA A 97 1.78 -0.99 27.02
N GLU A 98 0.83 -1.91 27.14
CA GLU A 98 1.11 -3.30 27.54
C GLU A 98 1.98 -4.02 26.51
N LEU A 99 1.63 -3.89 25.21
CA LEU A 99 2.28 -4.58 24.11
C LEU A 99 3.75 -4.20 23.94
N TYR A 100 4.05 -2.93 24.08
CA TYR A 100 5.42 -2.39 23.89
C TYR A 100 6.16 -2.12 25.20
N ALA A 101 5.56 -2.50 26.36
CA ALA A 101 6.10 -2.29 27.69
C ALA A 101 6.58 -0.83 27.89
N THR A 102 5.71 0.13 27.57
CA THR A 102 6.01 1.57 27.65
C THR A 102 4.85 2.35 28.25
N ASP A 103 5.16 3.28 29.15
CA ASP A 103 4.20 4.26 29.66
C ASP A 103 4.06 5.50 28.77
N ARG A 104 4.87 5.56 27.69
CA ARG A 104 4.89 6.68 26.75
C ARG A 104 3.99 6.39 25.56
N VAL A 105 2.68 6.55 25.75
CA VAL A 105 1.69 6.43 24.68
C VAL A 105 1.04 7.77 24.44
N VAL A 106 1.13 8.25 23.19
CA VAL A 106 0.61 9.57 22.78
C VAL A 106 -0.54 9.37 21.81
N PRO A 107 -1.79 9.54 22.27
CA PRO A 107 -2.94 9.51 21.38
C PRO A 107 -3.11 10.85 20.66
N VAL A 108 -3.24 10.80 19.33
CA VAL A 108 -3.46 11.95 18.45
C VAL A 108 -4.71 11.70 17.65
N VAL A 109 -5.68 12.61 17.71
CA VAL A 109 -6.92 12.53 16.92
C VAL A 109 -6.96 13.67 15.93
N ILE A 110 -7.11 13.34 14.65
CA ILE A 110 -7.18 14.29 13.54
C ILE A 110 -8.66 14.43 13.16
N PHE A 111 -9.21 15.64 13.35
CA PHE A 111 -10.58 15.96 12.99
C PHE A 111 -10.62 16.72 11.67
N LEU A 112 -11.32 16.19 10.68
CA LEU A 112 -11.54 16.84 9.39
C LEU A 112 -12.67 17.89 9.46
N HIS A 113 -13.69 17.61 10.25
CA HIS A 113 -14.87 18.46 10.34
C HIS A 113 -14.95 19.19 11.67
N PRO A 114 -15.54 20.37 11.69
CA PRO A 114 -15.78 21.07 12.94
C PRO A 114 -16.83 20.33 13.79
N GLY A 115 -16.59 20.25 15.09
CA GLY A 115 -17.49 19.59 16.03
C GLY A 115 -17.06 19.81 17.48
N ALA A 116 -17.92 19.45 18.43
CA ALA A 116 -17.62 19.44 19.86
C ALA A 116 -17.33 17.99 20.29
N PHE A 117 -16.07 17.68 20.51
CA PHE A 117 -15.61 16.34 20.90
C PHE A 117 -15.19 16.33 22.37
N PRO A 118 -15.40 15.21 23.11
CA PRO A 118 -14.92 15.08 24.48
C PRO A 118 -13.39 15.11 24.47
N THR A 119 -12.79 16.08 25.16
CA THR A 119 -11.33 16.26 25.25
C THR A 119 -10.70 15.54 26.44
N ARG A 120 -11.53 15.02 27.34
CA ARG A 120 -11.12 14.37 28.58
C ARG A 120 -12.07 13.25 28.95
N LEU A 121 -11.54 12.14 29.40
CA LEU A 121 -12.27 11.06 30.08
C LEU A 121 -11.77 10.98 31.52
N ALA A 122 -12.67 11.20 32.47
CA ALA A 122 -12.36 11.04 33.88
C ALA A 122 -13.29 9.98 34.49
N LEU A 123 -12.70 8.96 35.12
CA LEU A 123 -13.42 7.93 35.82
C LEU A 123 -13.07 7.96 37.31
N GLY A 124 -14.08 7.88 38.16
CA GLY A 124 -13.86 7.95 39.60
C GLY A 124 -15.15 8.01 40.40
N SER A 125 -15.01 8.33 41.67
CA SER A 125 -16.12 8.65 42.56
C SER A 125 -16.36 10.16 42.63
N GLU A 126 -17.35 10.59 43.37
CA GLU A 126 -17.62 12.00 43.60
C GLU A 126 -16.44 12.72 44.30
N THR A 127 -15.62 11.99 45.03
CA THR A 127 -14.54 12.55 45.85
C THR A 127 -13.14 12.32 45.23
N ARG A 128 -12.98 11.37 44.27
CA ARG A 128 -11.66 11.04 43.76
C ARG A 128 -11.72 10.53 42.33
N THR A 129 -10.85 11.10 41.46
CA THR A 129 -10.58 10.59 40.11
C THR A 129 -9.52 9.52 40.18
N TYR A 130 -9.78 8.37 39.56
CA TYR A 130 -8.86 7.21 39.49
C TYR A 130 -8.24 7.07 38.11
N LEU A 131 -8.89 7.55 37.05
CA LEU A 131 -8.35 7.63 35.69
C LEU A 131 -8.66 9.00 35.11
N ASP A 132 -7.65 9.69 34.62
CA ASP A 132 -7.75 10.92 33.85
C ASP A 132 -7.03 10.71 32.50
N PHE A 133 -7.80 10.61 31.43
CA PHE A 133 -7.27 10.37 30.09
C PHE A 133 -7.53 11.59 29.20
N ARG A 134 -6.50 11.97 28.45
CA ARG A 134 -6.53 13.07 27.48
C ARG A 134 -5.80 12.67 26.20
N TYR A 135 -6.02 13.39 25.12
CA TYR A 135 -5.37 13.18 23.83
C TYR A 135 -5.02 14.51 23.15
N LEU A 136 -4.16 14.47 22.15
CA LEU A 136 -3.86 15.61 21.29
C LEU A 136 -4.92 15.69 20.20
N ALA A 137 -5.69 16.78 20.18
CA ALA A 137 -6.69 17.04 19.16
C ALA A 137 -6.11 17.95 18.07
N CYS A 138 -6.04 17.45 16.85
CA CYS A 138 -5.67 18.21 15.66
C CYS A 138 -6.92 18.50 14.82
N ALA A 139 -7.60 19.61 15.09
CA ALA A 139 -8.77 20.05 14.33
C ALA A 139 -8.31 20.85 13.12
N LEU A 140 -8.19 20.23 11.95
CA LEU A 140 -7.62 20.84 10.75
C LEU A 140 -8.35 22.12 10.33
N LYS A 141 -9.68 22.17 10.42
CA LYS A 141 -10.47 23.36 10.11
C LYS A 141 -10.28 24.54 11.09
N GLN A 142 -9.50 24.36 12.17
CA GLN A 142 -9.11 25.44 13.09
C GLN A 142 -7.69 25.94 12.82
N ILE A 143 -6.91 25.26 11.99
CA ILE A 143 -5.54 25.65 11.63
C ILE A 143 -5.62 26.60 10.42
N PRO A 144 -5.12 27.86 10.51
CA PRO A 144 -5.13 28.77 9.38
C PRO A 144 -4.20 28.30 8.26
N ALA A 145 -4.73 28.06 7.06
CA ALA A 145 -3.94 27.61 5.91
C ALA A 145 -2.79 28.57 5.56
N ARG A 146 -3.00 29.88 5.75
CA ARG A 146 -2.00 30.93 5.49
C ARG A 146 -0.68 30.72 6.22
N ASP A 147 -0.72 30.11 7.41
CA ASP A 147 0.47 29.89 8.23
C ASP A 147 1.32 28.72 7.70
N HIS A 148 0.77 27.93 6.78
CA HIS A 148 1.37 26.73 6.22
C HIS A 148 1.57 26.75 4.69
N LEU A 149 1.20 27.84 4.00
CA LEU A 149 1.31 27.97 2.53
C LEU A 149 2.73 27.67 1.99
N HIS A 150 3.75 27.98 2.76
CA HIS A 150 5.16 27.77 2.42
C HIS A 150 5.89 26.85 3.39
N SER A 151 5.15 26.02 4.11
CA SER A 151 5.75 25.07 5.07
C SER A 151 6.74 24.14 4.37
N PRO A 152 7.93 23.87 4.96
CA PRO A 152 8.84 22.84 4.49
C PRO A 152 8.34 21.42 4.81
N ASN A 153 7.26 21.28 5.58
CA ASN A 153 6.64 20.03 5.93
C ASN A 153 5.60 19.66 4.86
N LEU A 154 5.88 18.57 4.10
CA LEU A 154 4.99 18.13 3.02
C LEU A 154 3.61 17.71 3.54
N VAL A 155 3.51 17.08 4.73
CA VAL A 155 2.22 16.69 5.31
C VAL A 155 1.36 17.93 5.58
N ALA A 156 1.96 19.01 6.09
CA ALA A 156 1.25 20.29 6.26
C ALA A 156 0.79 20.87 4.92
N ARG A 157 1.66 20.83 3.88
CA ARG A 157 1.32 21.34 2.54
C ARG A 157 0.17 20.57 1.91
N LEU A 158 0.18 19.24 2.01
CA LEU A 158 -0.87 18.38 1.47
C LEU A 158 -2.22 18.59 2.18
N ASN A 159 -2.19 18.96 3.46
CA ASN A 159 -3.39 19.22 4.25
C ASN A 159 -3.92 20.67 4.12
N LEU A 160 -3.33 21.53 3.31
CA LEU A 160 -3.82 22.88 3.09
C LEU A 160 -5.33 22.94 2.73
N PRO A 161 -5.88 22.08 1.86
CA PRO A 161 -7.30 22.07 1.55
C PRO A 161 -8.19 21.70 2.75
N ASN A 162 -7.65 20.98 3.73
CA ASN A 162 -8.35 20.59 4.95
C ASN A 162 -8.33 21.68 6.03
N MET A 163 -7.50 22.72 5.90
CA MET A 163 -7.35 23.79 6.88
C MET A 163 -8.40 24.89 6.74
N ALA A 164 -8.31 25.89 7.59
CA ALA A 164 -9.18 27.08 7.54
C ALA A 164 -8.65 28.11 6.53
N TYR A 165 -9.46 28.46 5.55
CA TYR A 165 -9.19 29.53 4.57
C TYR A 165 -10.50 30.17 4.09
N ALA A 166 -10.40 31.36 3.52
CA ALA A 166 -11.56 32.03 2.91
C ALA A 166 -11.87 31.33 1.54
N PRO A 167 -13.16 31.24 1.14
CA PRO A 167 -13.53 30.64 -0.15
C PRO A 167 -12.77 31.23 -1.36
N ALA A 168 -12.45 32.52 -1.33
CA ALA A 168 -11.68 33.19 -2.37
C ALA A 168 -10.24 32.69 -2.49
N ASP A 169 -9.68 32.09 -1.44
CA ASP A 169 -8.30 31.57 -1.40
C ASP A 169 -8.20 30.11 -1.83
N LYS A 170 -9.31 29.46 -2.19
CA LYS A 170 -9.37 28.02 -2.51
C LYS A 170 -8.34 27.63 -3.57
N LEU A 171 -8.28 28.36 -4.68
CA LEU A 171 -7.32 28.09 -5.76
C LEU A 171 -5.87 28.34 -5.35
N LEU A 172 -5.61 29.36 -4.52
CA LEU A 172 -4.27 29.60 -3.97
C LEU A 172 -3.84 28.46 -3.07
N VAL A 173 -4.72 28.01 -2.18
CA VAL A 173 -4.51 26.89 -1.25
C VAL A 173 -4.20 25.60 -2.02
N TYR A 174 -4.99 25.30 -3.05
CA TYR A 174 -4.76 24.16 -3.93
C TYR A 174 -3.40 24.27 -4.65
N ALA A 175 -3.11 25.43 -5.27
CA ALA A 175 -1.84 25.66 -5.96
C ALA A 175 -0.64 25.48 -5.05
N GLN A 176 -0.73 25.94 -3.80
CA GLN A 176 0.35 25.79 -2.83
C GLN A 176 0.53 24.34 -2.37
N ALA A 177 -0.54 23.56 -2.25
CA ALA A 177 -0.44 22.13 -1.99
C ALA A 177 0.26 21.39 -3.15
N VAL A 178 -0.11 21.67 -4.40
CA VAL A 178 0.54 21.11 -5.61
C VAL A 178 2.02 21.52 -5.69
N ARG A 179 2.36 22.78 -5.42
CA ARG A 179 3.76 23.22 -5.32
C ARG A 179 4.53 22.45 -4.27
N GLY A 180 3.90 22.18 -3.12
CA GLY A 180 4.52 21.34 -2.09
C GLY A 180 4.93 19.97 -2.61
N LEU A 181 4.08 19.35 -3.44
CA LEU A 181 4.43 18.08 -4.09
C LEU A 181 5.58 18.22 -5.07
N ILE A 182 5.59 19.26 -5.88
CA ILE A 182 6.64 19.51 -6.87
C ILE A 182 8.00 19.73 -6.17
N ASP A 183 8.01 20.53 -5.12
CA ASP A 183 9.23 21.02 -4.48
C ASP A 183 9.80 20.03 -3.45
N LEU A 184 8.93 19.33 -2.70
CA LEU A 184 9.33 18.56 -1.51
C LEU A 184 9.30 17.04 -1.71
N GLU A 185 8.56 16.52 -2.71
CA GLU A 185 8.50 15.08 -2.95
C GLU A 185 9.36 14.69 -4.15
N PRO A 186 10.45 13.93 -3.96
CA PRO A 186 11.32 13.51 -5.05
C PRO A 186 10.72 12.39 -5.93
N SER A 187 9.86 11.54 -5.37
CA SER A 187 9.28 10.40 -6.08
C SER A 187 8.13 10.81 -6.98
N THR A 188 8.23 10.54 -8.28
CA THR A 188 7.15 10.79 -9.24
C THR A 188 5.88 10.01 -8.90
N GLU A 189 6.01 8.76 -8.46
CA GLU A 189 4.90 7.91 -8.05
C GLU A 189 4.15 8.53 -6.86
N LYS A 190 4.88 8.95 -5.83
CA LYS A 190 4.27 9.60 -4.66
C LYS A 190 3.67 10.96 -5.02
N ARG A 191 4.27 11.73 -5.94
CA ARG A 191 3.67 12.97 -6.44
C ARG A 191 2.29 12.74 -7.03
N LEU A 192 2.14 11.71 -7.88
CA LEU A 192 0.84 11.37 -8.48
C LEU A 192 -0.15 10.86 -7.43
N LYS A 193 0.30 9.94 -6.55
CA LYS A 193 -0.52 9.43 -5.44
C LYS A 193 -1.09 10.55 -4.57
N TYR A 194 -0.26 11.53 -4.21
CA TYR A 194 -0.67 12.63 -3.32
C TYR A 194 -1.27 13.83 -4.06
N LEU A 195 -1.17 13.89 -5.39
CA LEU A 195 -2.02 14.79 -6.18
C LEU A 195 -3.49 14.38 -6.05
N ASP A 196 -3.79 13.08 -6.18
CA ASP A 196 -5.14 12.56 -5.96
C ASP A 196 -5.67 12.89 -4.55
N PHE A 197 -4.79 12.82 -3.52
CA PHE A 197 -5.13 13.26 -2.16
C PHE A 197 -5.54 14.73 -2.14
N VAL A 198 -4.73 15.62 -2.72
CA VAL A 198 -5.04 17.07 -2.76
C VAL A 198 -6.33 17.32 -3.54
N ASP A 199 -6.57 16.63 -4.64
CA ASP A 199 -7.76 16.77 -5.48
C ASP A 199 -9.04 16.39 -4.72
N ILE A 200 -9.01 15.29 -3.96
CA ILE A 200 -10.14 14.80 -3.17
C ILE A 200 -10.56 15.83 -2.11
N TYR A 201 -9.58 16.41 -1.40
CA TYR A 201 -9.88 17.33 -0.29
C TYR A 201 -10.07 18.78 -0.71
N ALA A 202 -9.54 19.19 -1.85
CA ALA A 202 -9.80 20.51 -2.42
C ALA A 202 -11.17 20.58 -3.09
N ASP A 203 -11.62 19.45 -3.68
CA ASP A 203 -12.91 19.30 -4.35
C ASP A 203 -13.21 20.49 -5.29
N LEU A 204 -12.32 20.70 -6.27
CA LEU A 204 -12.47 21.74 -7.26
C LEU A 204 -13.57 21.39 -8.26
N ASP A 205 -14.50 22.30 -8.48
CA ASP A 205 -15.46 22.17 -9.57
C ASP A 205 -14.81 22.42 -10.95
N ASP A 206 -15.57 22.18 -12.04
CA ASP A 206 -15.06 22.33 -13.41
C ASP A 206 -14.61 23.74 -13.75
N ASN A 207 -15.31 24.76 -13.23
CA ASN A 207 -14.95 26.17 -13.44
C ASN A 207 -13.67 26.52 -12.68
N GLU A 208 -13.55 26.06 -11.44
CA GLU A 208 -12.36 26.22 -10.61
C GLU A 208 -11.15 25.53 -11.23
N ARG A 209 -11.31 24.31 -11.78
CA ARG A 209 -10.25 23.58 -12.51
C ARG A 209 -9.79 24.33 -13.75
N GLN A 210 -10.74 24.88 -14.52
CA GLN A 210 -10.42 25.68 -15.70
C GLN A 210 -9.68 26.96 -15.32
N LEU A 211 -10.13 27.67 -14.30
CA LEU A 211 -9.49 28.86 -13.78
C LEU A 211 -8.09 28.56 -13.20
N TYR A 212 -7.94 27.45 -12.49
CA TYR A 212 -6.65 26.98 -12.01
C TYR A 212 -5.65 26.78 -13.16
N THR A 213 -6.07 26.13 -14.24
CA THR A 213 -5.23 25.91 -15.42
C THR A 213 -4.74 27.23 -16.07
N GLN A 214 -5.57 28.27 -16.03
CA GLN A 214 -5.21 29.59 -16.54
C GLN A 214 -4.25 30.36 -15.61
N LEU A 215 -4.48 30.28 -14.30
CA LEU A 215 -3.70 31.01 -13.30
C LEU A 215 -2.37 30.35 -12.94
N TYR A 216 -2.29 29.02 -13.04
CA TYR A 216 -1.13 28.20 -12.60
C TYR A 216 -0.63 27.24 -13.71
N PRO A 217 -0.34 27.74 -14.93
CA PRO A 217 0.01 26.91 -16.08
C PRO A 217 1.32 26.13 -15.85
N HIS A 218 2.24 26.64 -15.05
CA HIS A 218 3.51 25.99 -14.76
C HIS A 218 3.31 24.71 -13.93
N GLU A 219 2.53 24.76 -12.87
CA GLU A 219 2.18 23.63 -12.01
C GLU A 219 1.45 22.55 -12.81
N VAL A 220 0.47 22.94 -13.61
CA VAL A 220 -0.28 22.03 -14.50
C VAL A 220 0.66 21.33 -15.48
N ALA A 221 1.53 22.05 -16.17
CA ALA A 221 2.47 21.50 -17.13
C ALA A 221 3.48 20.55 -16.46
N THR A 222 3.95 20.91 -15.25
CA THR A 222 4.90 20.10 -14.49
C THR A 222 4.28 18.78 -14.05
N MET A 223 3.07 18.80 -13.49
CA MET A 223 2.36 17.59 -13.04
C MET A 223 1.96 16.71 -14.23
N SER A 224 1.47 17.29 -15.32
CA SER A 224 1.17 16.55 -16.55
C SER A 224 2.41 15.86 -17.12
N GLY A 225 3.58 16.52 -17.11
CA GLY A 225 4.84 15.95 -17.54
C GLY A 225 5.31 14.78 -16.62
N PHE A 226 4.98 14.81 -15.34
CA PHE A 226 5.24 13.67 -14.45
C PHE A 226 4.33 12.49 -14.77
N ALA A 227 3.03 12.72 -14.97
CA ALA A 227 2.06 11.69 -15.31
C ALA A 227 2.44 11.00 -16.63
N GLN A 228 2.81 11.76 -17.65
CA GLN A 228 3.23 11.19 -18.93
C GLN A 228 4.47 10.31 -18.80
N ARG A 229 5.52 10.78 -18.13
CA ARG A 229 6.75 9.98 -17.89
C ARG A 229 6.48 8.71 -17.09
N PHE A 230 5.59 8.78 -16.11
CA PHE A 230 5.21 7.61 -15.31
C PHE A 230 4.50 6.56 -16.16
N LEU A 231 3.56 6.96 -17.02
CA LEU A 231 2.86 6.07 -17.95
C LEU A 231 3.81 5.45 -18.98
N GLU A 232 4.73 6.24 -19.55
CA GLU A 232 5.74 5.73 -20.48
C GLU A 232 6.63 4.67 -19.83
N LYS A 233 7.14 4.96 -18.63
CA LYS A 233 7.95 4.00 -17.85
C LYS A 233 7.19 2.73 -17.53
N GLY A 234 5.95 2.83 -17.05
CA GLY A 234 5.09 1.67 -16.76
C GLY A 234 4.83 0.82 -18.01
N ARG A 235 4.64 1.46 -19.18
CA ARG A 235 4.50 0.75 -20.45
C ARG A 235 5.77 0.01 -20.86
N GLU A 236 6.94 0.64 -20.72
CA GLU A 236 8.22 0.02 -21.02
C GLU A 236 8.50 -1.19 -20.11
N GLU A 237 8.30 -1.03 -18.80
CA GLU A 237 8.47 -2.10 -17.81
C GLU A 237 7.49 -3.26 -18.08
N GLY A 238 6.22 -2.97 -18.38
CA GLY A 238 5.22 -3.98 -18.71
C GLY A 238 5.57 -4.74 -20.00
N MET A 239 6.06 -4.05 -21.02
CA MET A 239 6.50 -4.67 -22.27
C MET A 239 7.73 -5.57 -22.06
N GLN A 240 8.70 -5.12 -21.26
CA GLN A 240 9.90 -5.91 -20.93
C GLN A 240 9.54 -7.18 -20.14
N GLN A 241 8.68 -7.05 -19.12
CA GLN A 241 8.20 -8.19 -18.34
C GLN A 241 7.41 -9.18 -19.21
N GLY A 242 6.51 -8.68 -20.07
CA GLY A 242 5.74 -9.51 -20.99
C GLY A 242 6.63 -10.28 -21.97
N MET A 243 7.65 -9.61 -22.52
CA MET A 243 8.62 -10.25 -23.42
C MET A 243 9.44 -11.33 -22.69
N GLN A 244 9.90 -11.05 -21.48
CA GLN A 244 10.66 -12.03 -20.67
C GLN A 244 9.81 -13.26 -20.32
N GLN A 245 8.57 -13.05 -19.88
CA GLN A 245 7.65 -14.14 -19.56
C GLN A 245 7.29 -14.96 -20.82
N GLY A 246 7.01 -14.29 -21.94
CA GLY A 246 6.72 -14.95 -23.21
C GLY A 246 7.90 -15.78 -23.71
N MET A 247 9.14 -15.28 -23.62
CA MET A 247 10.34 -16.01 -24.00
C MET A 247 10.57 -17.23 -23.09
N GLN A 248 10.37 -17.08 -21.78
CA GLN A 248 10.52 -18.18 -20.83
C GLN A 248 9.48 -19.28 -21.06
N GLN A 249 8.21 -18.91 -21.25
CA GLN A 249 7.14 -19.86 -21.55
C GLN A 249 7.36 -20.56 -22.91
N GLY A 250 7.74 -19.78 -23.94
CA GLY A 250 8.05 -20.34 -25.26
C GLY A 250 9.22 -21.32 -25.23
N MET A 251 10.28 -21.01 -24.50
CA MET A 251 11.43 -21.88 -24.32
C MET A 251 11.03 -23.16 -23.57
N GLN A 252 10.25 -23.08 -22.52
CA GLN A 252 9.77 -24.23 -21.74
C GLN A 252 8.88 -25.15 -22.58
N GLN A 253 7.91 -24.58 -23.32
CA GLN A 253 7.04 -25.32 -24.22
C GLN A 253 7.82 -25.96 -25.36
N GLY A 254 8.76 -25.20 -25.96
CA GLY A 254 9.62 -25.74 -27.03
C GLY A 254 10.49 -26.87 -26.56
N MET A 255 11.06 -26.79 -25.36
CA MET A 255 11.85 -27.86 -24.76
C MET A 255 11.00 -29.12 -24.48
N GLN A 256 9.81 -28.94 -23.91
CA GLN A 256 8.88 -30.04 -23.64
C GLN A 256 8.44 -30.76 -24.94
N GLN A 257 8.05 -30.01 -25.96
CA GLN A 257 7.69 -30.55 -27.26
C GLN A 257 8.88 -31.22 -27.95
N GLY A 258 10.09 -30.64 -27.82
CA GLY A 258 11.32 -31.21 -28.36
C GLY A 258 11.67 -32.57 -27.72
N MET A 259 11.54 -32.68 -26.39
CA MET A 259 11.72 -33.93 -25.66
C MET A 259 10.71 -34.99 -26.10
N GLN A 260 9.41 -34.65 -26.10
CA GLN A 260 8.35 -35.59 -26.54
C GLN A 260 8.58 -36.12 -27.98
N ARG A 261 8.90 -35.22 -28.92
CA ARG A 261 9.25 -35.65 -30.30
C ARG A 261 10.49 -36.51 -30.36
N GLY A 262 11.48 -36.21 -29.53
CA GLY A 262 12.69 -37.03 -29.40
C GLY A 262 12.39 -38.45 -28.91
N GLU A 263 11.59 -38.57 -27.85
CA GLU A 263 11.15 -39.85 -27.29
C GLU A 263 10.31 -40.66 -28.31
N ALA A 264 9.35 -40.02 -28.96
CA ALA A 264 8.55 -40.66 -30.02
C ALA A 264 9.41 -41.19 -31.17
N ARG A 265 10.44 -40.43 -31.58
CA ARG A 265 11.38 -40.84 -32.63
C ARG A 265 12.23 -42.01 -32.22
N ILE A 266 12.74 -42.03 -30.99
CA ILE A 266 13.52 -43.13 -30.43
C ILE A 266 12.66 -44.40 -30.37
N LEU A 267 11.45 -44.31 -29.80
CA LEU A 267 10.52 -45.40 -29.71
C LEU A 267 10.19 -46.00 -31.12
N THR A 268 9.89 -45.12 -32.08
CA THR A 268 9.64 -45.52 -33.46
C THR A 268 10.81 -46.27 -34.06
N ALA A 269 12.05 -45.83 -33.82
CA ALA A 269 13.26 -46.51 -34.32
C ALA A 269 13.44 -47.90 -33.66
N GLN A 270 13.23 -48.03 -32.35
CA GLN A 270 13.29 -49.28 -31.62
C GLN A 270 12.24 -50.29 -32.12
N LEU A 271 10.99 -49.84 -32.35
CA LEU A 271 9.93 -50.72 -32.86
C LEU A 271 10.21 -51.19 -34.29
N ARG A 272 10.72 -50.32 -35.17
CA ARG A 272 11.14 -50.70 -36.53
C ARG A 272 12.26 -51.74 -36.54
N LEU A 273 13.23 -51.57 -35.67
CA LEU A 273 14.33 -52.54 -35.54
C LEU A 273 13.86 -53.93 -35.08
N ARG A 274 12.84 -53.97 -34.22
CA ARG A 274 12.36 -55.20 -33.61
C ARG A 274 11.27 -55.95 -34.43
N PHE A 275 10.33 -55.13 -34.98
CA PHE A 275 9.11 -55.67 -35.62
C PHE A 275 9.02 -55.37 -37.13
N GLY A 276 9.97 -54.64 -37.68
CA GLY A 276 9.95 -54.28 -39.11
C GLY A 276 9.15 -52.96 -39.33
N GLU A 277 8.53 -52.85 -40.51
CA GLU A 277 7.73 -51.66 -40.83
C GLU A 277 6.49 -51.53 -39.93
N LEU A 278 6.28 -50.32 -39.43
CA LEU A 278 5.16 -50.01 -38.54
C LEU A 278 3.91 -49.66 -39.34
N PRO A 279 2.73 -50.21 -38.98
CA PRO A 279 1.45 -49.73 -39.51
C PRO A 279 1.26 -48.25 -39.29
N ALA A 280 0.67 -47.57 -40.28
CA ALA A 280 0.47 -46.09 -40.20
C ALA A 280 -0.32 -45.64 -38.95
N ALA A 281 -1.28 -46.46 -38.53
CA ALA A 281 -2.06 -46.18 -37.31
C ALA A 281 -1.21 -46.20 -36.04
N ILE A 282 -0.25 -47.10 -35.92
CA ILE A 282 0.68 -47.19 -34.77
C ILE A 282 1.68 -46.02 -34.81
N ALA A 283 2.22 -45.70 -35.97
CA ALA A 283 3.11 -44.57 -36.15
C ALA A 283 2.45 -43.23 -35.72
N GLN A 284 1.21 -43.02 -36.12
CA GLN A 284 0.43 -41.83 -35.72
C GLN A 284 0.13 -41.79 -34.22
N ARG A 285 -0.19 -42.91 -33.58
CA ARG A 285 -0.39 -43.00 -32.13
C ARG A 285 0.87 -42.61 -31.37
N ILE A 286 2.04 -43.07 -31.80
CA ILE A 286 3.33 -42.71 -31.18
C ILE A 286 3.62 -41.24 -31.34
N GLU A 287 3.33 -40.64 -32.48
CA GLU A 287 3.60 -39.25 -32.78
C GLU A 287 2.73 -38.29 -31.92
N THR A 288 1.50 -38.72 -31.55
CA THR A 288 0.54 -37.94 -30.77
C THR A 288 0.51 -38.27 -29.27
N ALA A 289 1.23 -39.33 -28.84
CA ALA A 289 1.27 -39.78 -27.45
C ALA A 289 2.00 -38.77 -26.56
N ASP A 290 1.54 -38.63 -25.31
CA ASP A 290 2.23 -37.84 -24.27
C ASP A 290 3.51 -38.55 -23.78
N ALA A 291 4.35 -37.82 -23.07
CA ALA A 291 5.63 -38.30 -22.58
C ALA A 291 5.49 -39.54 -21.64
N GLU A 292 4.46 -39.56 -20.80
CA GLU A 292 4.23 -40.68 -19.88
C GLU A 292 3.85 -41.95 -20.65
N THR A 293 3.01 -41.83 -21.67
CA THR A 293 2.63 -42.92 -22.56
C THR A 293 3.81 -43.43 -23.38
N LEU A 294 4.64 -42.53 -23.93
CA LEU A 294 5.85 -42.88 -24.65
C LEU A 294 6.85 -43.64 -23.78
N LEU A 295 7.04 -43.20 -22.54
CA LEU A 295 7.89 -43.88 -21.57
C LEU A 295 7.39 -45.31 -21.30
N ARG A 296 6.10 -45.47 -20.99
CA ARG A 296 5.45 -46.73 -20.72
C ARG A 296 5.59 -47.72 -21.92
N TRP A 297 5.41 -47.23 -23.14
CA TRP A 297 5.59 -48.03 -24.35
C TRP A 297 7.06 -48.37 -24.57
N SER A 298 7.98 -47.49 -24.28
CA SER A 298 9.42 -47.73 -24.36
C SER A 298 9.88 -48.86 -23.41
N GLU A 299 9.31 -48.97 -22.21
CA GLU A 299 9.56 -50.06 -21.28
C GLU A 299 9.01 -51.42 -21.83
N ARG A 300 7.80 -51.38 -22.39
CA ARG A 300 7.17 -52.57 -22.96
C ARG A 300 7.88 -53.09 -24.20
N VAL A 301 8.60 -52.26 -24.96
CA VAL A 301 9.39 -52.68 -26.11
C VAL A 301 10.36 -53.81 -25.75
N LEU A 302 10.90 -53.88 -24.54
CA LEU A 302 11.86 -54.88 -24.12
C LEU A 302 11.24 -56.25 -23.89
N THR A 303 9.99 -56.37 -23.51
CA THR A 303 9.34 -57.60 -23.04
C THR A 303 8.21 -58.08 -23.92
N ALA A 304 7.46 -57.21 -24.59
CA ALA A 304 6.29 -57.55 -25.40
C ALA A 304 6.65 -58.42 -26.63
N LYS A 305 5.74 -59.30 -27.00
CA LYS A 305 5.93 -60.21 -28.16
C LYS A 305 5.30 -59.64 -29.43
N THR A 306 4.34 -58.74 -29.32
CA THR A 306 3.62 -58.12 -30.46
C THR A 306 3.57 -56.60 -30.33
N LEU A 307 3.36 -55.90 -31.47
CA LEU A 307 3.18 -54.43 -31.51
C LEU A 307 1.95 -53.98 -30.69
N ASP A 308 0.86 -54.74 -30.74
CA ASP A 308 -0.38 -54.42 -30.05
C ASP A 308 -0.23 -54.45 -28.52
N GLU A 309 0.61 -55.37 -28.00
CA GLU A 309 0.93 -55.43 -26.57
C GLU A 309 1.69 -54.19 -26.08
N ILE A 310 2.44 -53.52 -26.96
CA ILE A 310 3.21 -52.32 -26.61
C ILE A 310 2.29 -51.10 -26.52
N VAL A 311 1.49 -50.92 -27.56
CA VAL A 311 0.62 -49.74 -27.67
C VAL A 311 -0.77 -49.91 -27.03
N ALA A 312 -0.98 -51.00 -26.30
CA ALA A 312 -2.17 -51.19 -25.48
C ALA A 312 -2.23 -50.13 -24.36
N ASP A 313 -3.43 -49.59 -24.09
CA ASP A 313 -3.68 -48.60 -23.06
C ASP A 313 -3.43 -49.13 -21.64
#